data_586573950ee0339a75dd20b626bbcf70
#
_entry.id   586573950ee0339a75dd20b626bbcf70
#
_cell.length_a   1.000
_cell.length_b   1.000
_cell.length_c   1.000
_cell.angle_alpha   90.00
_cell.angle_beta   90.00
_cell.angle_gamma   90.00
#
_symmetry.space_group_name_H-M   'P 1'
#
loop_
_entity.id
_entity.type
_entity.pdbx_description
1 polymer ?
#
loop_
_entity_poly.entity_id
_entity_poly.type
_entity_poly.pdbx_seq_one_letter_code
_entity_poly.pdbx_strand_id
1 'polypeptide(L)'
;MPKLKRSDLPQAVFNHLLVGVQKGRISVAGVQQLQVWMASNPTVGQENWFKRFGDFTVCGRGHIVLTFLGSHHTAIGEEVE
;
A
#
# COMPACT_ATOMS: atom_id res chain seq x y z
N MET A 1 11.76 9.12 11.73
CA MET A 1 11.04 8.09 10.99
C MET A 1 10.61 8.65 9.65
N PRO A 2 10.71 7.89 8.57
CA PRO A 2 10.30 8.41 7.25
C PRO A 2 8.81 8.63 7.17
N LYS A 3 8.43 9.63 6.38
CA LYS A 3 7.03 9.92 6.08
C LYS A 3 6.77 9.63 4.62
N LEU A 4 5.67 8.96 4.35
CA LEU A 4 5.24 8.72 2.99
C LEU A 4 4.61 9.98 2.40
N LYS A 5 4.77 10.13 1.09
CA LYS A 5 4.10 11.15 0.31
C LYS A 5 3.31 10.47 -0.79
N ARG A 6 2.30 11.14 -1.29
CA ARG A 6 1.50 10.62 -2.39
C ARG A 6 2.38 10.26 -3.60
N SER A 7 3.44 11.03 -3.84
CA SER A 7 4.38 10.79 -4.92
C SER A 7 5.30 9.59 -4.70
N ASP A 8 5.32 9.03 -3.47
CA ASP A 8 6.15 7.87 -3.18
C ASP A 8 5.53 6.55 -3.67
N LEU A 9 4.29 6.59 -4.15
CA LEU A 9 3.65 5.41 -4.74
C LEU A 9 4.16 5.24 -6.17
N PRO A 10 4.93 4.18 -6.49
CA PRO A 10 5.44 3.99 -7.84
C PRO A 10 4.30 3.78 -8.84
N GLN A 11 4.48 4.31 -10.04
CA GLN A 11 3.48 4.19 -11.09
C GLN A 11 3.17 2.71 -11.41
N ALA A 12 4.20 1.86 -11.40
CA ALA A 12 4.02 0.44 -11.66
C ALA A 12 3.11 -0.23 -10.62
N VAL A 13 3.28 0.12 -9.33
CA VAL A 13 2.44 -0.41 -8.26
C VAL A 13 1.00 0.09 -8.43
N PHE A 14 0.84 1.36 -8.73
CA PHE A 14 -0.49 1.93 -8.95
C PHE A 14 -1.20 1.27 -10.13
N ASN A 15 -0.49 1.04 -11.24
CA ASN A 15 -1.05 0.36 -12.40
C ASN A 15 -1.48 -1.07 -12.05
N HIS A 16 -0.71 -1.78 -11.24
CA HIS A 16 -1.09 -3.11 -10.77
C HIS A 16 -2.37 -3.07 -9.93
N LEU A 17 -2.53 -2.05 -9.09
CA LEU A 17 -3.75 -1.88 -8.31
C LEU A 17 -4.96 -1.67 -9.22
N LEU A 18 -4.82 -0.85 -10.26
CA LEU A 18 -5.90 -0.61 -11.22
C LEU A 18 -6.29 -1.88 -11.98
N VAL A 19 -5.30 -2.69 -12.38
CA VAL A 19 -5.56 -3.98 -13.01
C VAL A 19 -6.31 -4.90 -12.05
N GLY A 20 -5.91 -4.91 -10.78
CA GLY A 20 -6.61 -5.69 -9.75
C GLY A 20 -8.08 -5.28 -9.60
N VAL A 21 -8.36 -3.98 -9.66
CA VAL A 21 -9.73 -3.46 -9.62
C VAL A 21 -10.52 -3.94 -10.85
N GLN A 22 -9.93 -3.84 -12.04
CA GLN A 22 -10.58 -4.27 -13.27
C GLN A 22 -10.91 -5.76 -13.27
N LYS A 23 -10.07 -6.56 -12.63
CA LYS A 23 -10.28 -8.01 -12.51
C LYS A 23 -11.15 -8.42 -11.33
N GLY A 24 -11.64 -7.46 -10.57
CA GLY A 24 -12.48 -7.73 -9.41
C GLY A 24 -11.75 -8.31 -8.21
N ARG A 25 -10.44 -8.20 -8.17
CA ARG A 25 -9.62 -8.72 -7.05
C ARG A 25 -9.41 -7.70 -5.94
N ILE A 26 -9.51 -6.41 -6.28
CA ILE A 26 -9.29 -5.31 -5.35
C ILE A 26 -10.47 -4.36 -5.45
N SER A 27 -10.98 -3.92 -4.30
CA SER A 27 -12.11 -3.00 -4.27
C SER A 27 -11.66 -1.57 -4.56
N VAL A 28 -12.52 -0.80 -5.21
CA VAL A 28 -12.29 0.62 -5.44
C VAL A 28 -12.17 1.35 -4.11
N ALA A 29 -12.99 0.96 -3.12
CA ALA A 29 -12.95 1.57 -1.79
C ALA A 29 -11.58 1.41 -1.14
N GLY A 30 -10.94 0.23 -1.29
CA GLY A 30 -9.60 0.00 -0.76
C GLY A 30 -8.56 0.90 -1.41
N VAL A 31 -8.63 1.08 -2.72
CA VAL A 31 -7.71 1.98 -3.44
C VAL A 31 -7.92 3.43 -2.98
N GLN A 32 -9.15 3.85 -2.78
CA GLN A 32 -9.44 5.19 -2.27
C GLN A 32 -8.87 5.39 -0.86
N GLN A 33 -9.00 4.39 0.00
CA GLN A 33 -8.42 4.44 1.34
C GLN A 33 -6.90 4.56 1.30
N LEU A 34 -6.26 3.84 0.39
CA LEU A 34 -4.81 3.95 0.19
C LEU A 34 -4.43 5.38 -0.21
N GLN A 35 -5.15 5.98 -1.15
CA GLN A 35 -4.85 7.34 -1.60
C GLN A 35 -5.02 8.36 -0.48
N VAL A 36 -6.08 8.24 0.31
CA VAL A 36 -6.30 9.13 1.47
C VAL A 36 -5.18 8.95 2.49
N TRP A 37 -4.79 7.71 2.77
CA TRP A 37 -3.71 7.42 3.71
C TRP A 37 -2.39 8.03 3.25
N MET A 38 -2.03 7.85 1.97
CA MET A 38 -0.80 8.42 1.41
C MET A 38 -0.82 9.94 1.45
N ALA A 39 -1.98 10.55 1.19
CA ALA A 39 -2.13 12.01 1.22
C ALA A 39 -2.00 12.59 2.63
N SER A 40 -2.17 11.78 3.67
CA SER A 40 -2.00 12.21 5.06
C SER A 40 -0.54 12.26 5.50
N ASN A 41 0.39 11.92 4.62
CA ASN A 41 1.84 11.86 4.90
C ASN A 41 2.13 10.97 6.11
N PRO A 42 1.71 9.70 6.09
CA PRO A 42 1.83 8.84 7.25
C PRO A 42 3.29 8.53 7.58
N THR A 43 3.58 8.37 8.85
CA THR A 43 4.89 7.94 9.32
C THR A 43 4.97 6.42 9.25
N VAL A 44 6.06 5.91 8.67
CA VAL A 44 6.29 4.48 8.54
C VAL A 44 7.66 4.11 9.10
N GLY A 45 7.90 2.82 9.32
CA GLY A 45 9.20 2.35 9.79
C GLY A 45 10.28 2.44 8.73
N GLN A 46 11.53 2.40 9.14
CA GLN A 46 12.68 2.39 8.24
C GLN A 46 12.93 1.01 7.64
N GLU A 47 12.47 -0.02 8.33
CA GLU A 47 12.56 -1.41 7.87
C GLU A 47 11.29 -1.78 7.10
N ASN A 48 11.13 -3.06 6.82
CA ASN A 48 9.93 -3.54 6.12
C ASN A 48 8.68 -3.25 6.95
N TRP A 49 7.67 -2.73 6.28
CA TRP A 49 6.37 -2.45 6.89
C TRP A 49 5.25 -2.84 5.92
N PHE A 50 4.05 -3.00 6.47
CA PHE A 50 2.87 -3.23 5.65
C PHE A 50 1.66 -2.57 6.28
N LYS A 51 0.66 -2.28 5.45
CA LYS A 51 -0.63 -1.77 5.89
C LYS A 51 -1.75 -2.45 5.12
N ARG A 52 -2.76 -2.89 5.84
CA ARG A 52 -3.90 -3.60 5.26
C ARG A 52 -4.97 -2.62 4.83
N PHE A 53 -5.53 -2.86 3.64
CA PHE A 53 -6.61 -2.05 3.06
C PHE A 53 -7.70 -2.97 2.56
N GLY A 54 -8.51 -3.49 3.48
CA GLY A 54 -9.59 -4.38 3.09
C GLY A 54 -9.07 -5.68 2.49
N ASP A 55 -9.19 -5.82 1.17
CA ASP A 55 -8.86 -7.05 0.47
C ASP A 55 -7.44 -7.08 -0.10
N PHE A 56 -6.59 -6.12 0.23
CA PHE A 56 -5.19 -6.14 -0.15
C PHE A 56 -4.33 -5.49 0.92
N THR A 57 -3.01 -5.71 0.82
CA THR A 57 -2.02 -5.19 1.76
C THR A 57 -0.92 -4.49 0.96
N VAL A 58 -0.58 -3.27 1.34
CA VAL A 58 0.54 -2.53 0.75
C VAL A 58 1.79 -2.80 1.58
N CYS A 59 2.88 -3.11 0.91
CA CYS A 59 4.17 -3.39 1.54
C CYS A 59 5.19 -2.35 1.10
N GLY A 60 6.04 -1.97 2.03
CA GLY A 60 7.10 -1.01 1.73
C GLY A 60 8.29 -1.17 2.64
N ARG A 61 9.30 -0.35 2.40
CA ARG A 61 10.49 -0.26 3.24
C ARG A 61 10.92 1.19 3.27
N GLY A 62 10.97 1.76 4.49
CA GLY A 62 11.21 3.18 4.62
C GLY A 62 10.16 3.97 3.86
N HIS A 63 10.57 4.98 3.11
CA HIS A 63 9.65 5.80 2.31
C HIS A 63 9.35 5.23 0.92
N ILE A 64 9.77 3.98 0.67
CA ILE A 64 9.58 3.33 -0.63
C ILE A 64 8.46 2.31 -0.53
N VAL A 65 7.42 2.47 -1.34
CA VAL A 65 6.37 1.46 -1.49
C VAL A 65 6.87 0.44 -2.52
N LEU A 66 6.95 -0.82 -2.10
CA LEU A 66 7.53 -1.87 -2.93
C LEU A 66 6.49 -2.59 -3.78
N THR A 67 5.39 -3.01 -3.15
CA THR A 67 4.39 -3.82 -3.83
C THR A 67 3.12 -3.89 -2.99
N PHE A 68 2.13 -4.60 -3.48
CA PHE A 68 0.96 -4.96 -2.68
C PHE A 68 0.71 -6.47 -2.80
N LEU A 69 0.03 -7.01 -1.80
CA LEU A 69 -0.30 -8.43 -1.72
C LEU A 69 -1.82 -8.59 -1.63
N GLY A 70 -2.32 -9.68 -2.21
CA GLY A 70 -3.71 -10.05 -2.06
C GLY A 70 -4.02 -10.57 -0.66
N SER A 71 -5.30 -10.81 -0.38
CA SER A 71 -5.76 -11.22 0.95
C SER A 71 -5.23 -12.59 1.38
N HIS A 72 -4.74 -13.40 0.42
CA HIS A 72 -4.23 -14.74 0.71
C HIS A 72 -2.74 -14.76 1.04
N HIS A 73 -2.06 -13.63 0.96
CA HIS A 73 -0.63 -13.55 1.19
C HIS A 73 -0.33 -12.99 2.57
N THR A 74 0.72 -13.51 3.18
CA THR A 74 1.20 -13.02 4.47
C THR A 74 2.28 -11.98 4.24
N ALA A 75 2.08 -10.79 4.78
CA ALA A 75 3.05 -9.71 4.69
C ALA A 75 4.16 -9.91 5.73
N ILE A 76 5.35 -9.40 5.41
CA ILE A 76 6.51 -9.46 6.29
C ILE A 76 6.82 -8.05 6.76
N GLY A 77 7.15 -7.92 8.04
CA GLY A 77 7.54 -6.65 8.61
C GLY A 77 6.58 -6.18 9.67
N GLU A 78 6.62 -4.89 9.97
CA GLU A 78 5.82 -4.27 11.01
C GLU A 78 4.53 -3.70 10.41
N GLU A 79 3.41 -4.01 11.05
CA GLU A 79 2.12 -3.48 10.58
C GLU A 79 1.98 -2.01 10.95
N VAL A 80 1.66 -1.18 9.96
CA VAL A 80 1.36 0.24 10.16
C VAL A 80 -0.12 0.40 10.41
N GLU A 81 -0.46 1.10 11.46
CA GLU A 81 -1.85 1.36 11.83
C GLU A 81 -2.41 2.64 11.21
#